data_0211477fe78d6f971bb934559eeca84c
#
_entry.id   0211477fe78d6f971bb934559eeca84c
#
_cell.length_a   1.000
_cell.length_b   1.000
_cell.length_c   1.000
_cell.angle_alpha   90.00
_cell.angle_beta   90.00
_cell.angle_gamma   90.00
#
_symmetry.space_group_name_H-M   'P 1'
#
loop_
_entity.id
_entity.type
_entity.pdbx_description
1 polymer ?
#
loop_
_entity_poly.entity_id
_entity_poly.type
_entity_poly.pdbx_seq_one_letter_code
_entity_poly.pdbx_strand_id
1 'polypeptide(L)'
;MEACAKAKFQRYGSRRVNLVLDQIRGKNVQAAEEVLPFVAKRTAELVAKTLHSAAANLQVKAGKKLDFSRVYIKEAFANLGPSGHLRRVQPGPQGRAMPYKKSMCHLTVIVTDEKKGGR
;
A
#
# COMPACT_ATOMS: atom_id res chain seq x y z
N MET A 1 -15.30 13.97 -2.50
CA MET A 1 -14.99 13.15 -3.70
C MET A 1 -13.90 12.14 -3.34
N GLU A 2 -13.95 10.94 -3.88
CA GLU A 2 -13.00 9.88 -3.54
C GLU A 2 -12.41 9.26 -4.79
N ALA A 3 -11.14 8.88 -4.72
CA ALA A 3 -10.47 8.08 -5.73
C ALA A 3 -9.63 6.97 -5.10
N CYS A 4 -9.42 5.91 -5.84
CA CYS A 4 -8.61 4.80 -5.39
C CYS A 4 -7.52 4.44 -6.39
N ALA A 5 -6.46 3.84 -5.89
CA ALA A 5 -5.47 3.13 -6.69
C ALA A 5 -5.21 1.76 -6.08
N LYS A 6 -5.00 0.78 -6.94
CA LYS A 6 -4.75 -0.61 -6.54
C LYS A 6 -3.47 -1.11 -7.19
N ALA A 7 -2.58 -1.68 -6.39
CA ALA A 7 -1.41 -2.41 -6.85
C ALA A 7 -1.63 -3.90 -6.55
N LYS A 8 -2.03 -4.65 -7.57
CA LYS A 8 -2.32 -6.08 -7.42
C LYS A 8 -1.09 -6.93 -7.69
N PHE A 9 -1.07 -8.13 -7.10
CA PHE A 9 -0.04 -9.16 -7.32
C PHE A 9 1.39 -8.69 -6.98
N GLN A 10 1.53 -7.88 -5.94
CA GLN A 10 2.83 -7.42 -5.47
C GLN A 10 3.51 -8.50 -4.62
N ARG A 11 4.78 -8.76 -4.90
CA ARG A 11 5.56 -9.82 -4.24
C ARG A 11 6.12 -9.37 -2.89
N TYR A 12 5.25 -8.92 -2.03
CA TYR A 12 5.55 -8.54 -0.64
C TYR A 12 4.53 -9.17 0.30
N GLY A 13 4.92 -9.47 1.51
CA GLY A 13 3.99 -9.93 2.54
C GLY A 13 3.03 -8.80 2.95
N SER A 14 1.74 -9.10 3.07
CA SER A 14 0.73 -8.11 3.46
C SER A 14 1.03 -7.46 4.81
N ARG A 15 1.56 -8.20 5.78
CA ARG A 15 1.95 -7.66 7.09
C ARG A 15 3.03 -6.59 6.99
N ARG A 16 4.04 -6.80 6.14
CA ARG A 16 5.13 -5.82 5.93
C ARG A 16 4.63 -4.55 5.28
N VAL A 17 3.73 -4.68 4.32
CA VAL A 17 3.09 -3.51 3.68
C VAL A 17 2.21 -2.77 4.68
N ASN A 18 1.41 -3.46 5.48
CA ASN A 18 0.55 -2.83 6.47
C ASN A 18 1.33 -2.06 7.55
N LEU A 19 2.54 -2.49 7.92
CA LEU A 19 3.41 -1.73 8.83
C LEU A 19 3.76 -0.35 8.28
N VAL A 20 3.98 -0.24 6.98
CA VAL A 20 4.22 1.07 6.34
C VAL A 20 2.93 1.87 6.23
N LEU A 21 1.82 1.22 5.90
CA LEU A 21 0.52 1.87 5.80
C LEU A 21 0.04 2.47 7.13
N ASP A 22 0.36 1.84 8.25
CA ASP A 22 0.01 2.35 9.58
C ASP A 22 0.62 3.73 9.87
N GLN A 23 1.76 4.03 9.26
CA GLN A 23 2.44 5.32 9.42
C GLN A 23 1.78 6.45 8.61
N ILE A 24 1.04 6.13 7.58
CA ILE A 24 0.43 7.13 6.68
C ILE A 24 -1.09 7.24 6.80
N ARG A 25 -1.74 6.28 7.44
CA ARG A 25 -3.20 6.31 7.62
C ARG A 25 -3.66 7.57 8.35
N GLY A 26 -4.69 8.21 7.82
CA GLY A 26 -5.29 9.41 8.40
C GLY A 26 -4.49 10.70 8.19
N LYS A 27 -3.34 10.64 7.53
CA LYS A 27 -2.55 11.82 7.17
C LYS A 27 -3.00 12.40 5.83
N ASN A 28 -2.64 13.66 5.58
CA ASN A 28 -2.76 14.22 4.24
C ASN A 28 -1.70 13.63 3.30
N VAL A 29 -1.95 13.69 2.00
CA VAL A 29 -1.07 13.10 1.00
C VAL A 29 0.32 13.73 1.04
N GLN A 30 0.42 15.05 1.20
CA GLN A 30 1.69 15.75 1.27
C GLN A 30 2.56 15.25 2.43
N ALA A 31 2.01 15.20 3.64
CA ALA A 31 2.73 14.70 4.82
C ALA A 31 3.12 13.22 4.69
N ALA A 32 2.28 12.41 4.03
CA ALA A 32 2.61 11.01 3.77
C ALA A 32 3.77 10.88 2.76
N GLU A 33 3.79 11.68 1.71
CA GLU A 33 4.89 11.70 0.73
C GLU A 33 6.22 12.19 1.35
N GLU A 34 6.16 13.11 2.31
CA GLU A 34 7.34 13.58 3.05
C GLU A 34 7.92 12.52 4.00
N VAL A 35 7.08 11.70 4.60
CA VAL A 35 7.48 10.64 5.56
C VAL A 35 8.00 9.39 4.86
N LEU A 36 7.38 8.96 3.78
CA LEU A 36 7.68 7.67 3.12
C LEU A 36 9.16 7.50 2.72
N PRO A 37 9.91 8.50 2.20
CA PRO A 37 11.32 8.33 1.88
C PRO A 37 12.21 7.99 3.07
N PHE A 38 11.80 8.38 4.28
CA PHE A 38 12.55 8.12 5.53
C PHE A 38 12.21 6.79 6.18
N VAL A 39 11.20 6.08 5.68
CA VAL A 39 10.84 4.76 6.17
C VAL A 39 11.83 3.72 5.65
N ALA A 40 12.56 3.08 6.55
CA ALA A 40 13.58 2.07 6.23
C ALA A 40 12.96 0.71 5.87
N LYS A 41 12.00 0.69 4.97
CA LYS A 41 11.32 -0.51 4.46
C LYS A 41 11.27 -0.48 2.94
N ARG A 42 11.61 -1.62 2.32
CA ARG A 42 11.56 -1.75 0.86
C ARG A 42 10.16 -1.52 0.28
N THR A 43 9.13 -1.87 1.03
CA THR A 43 7.72 -1.70 0.65
C THR A 43 7.26 -0.23 0.61
N ALA A 44 8.02 0.69 1.24
CA ALA A 44 7.69 2.12 1.23
C ALA A 44 7.66 2.71 -0.18
N GLU A 45 8.52 2.27 -1.08
CA GLU A 45 8.52 2.71 -2.47
C GLU A 45 7.24 2.32 -3.21
N LEU A 46 6.78 1.07 -3.03
CA LEU A 46 5.52 0.60 -3.58
C LEU A 46 4.34 1.44 -3.08
N VAL A 47 4.31 1.69 -1.77
CA VAL A 47 3.26 2.50 -1.14
C VAL A 47 3.28 3.93 -1.67
N ALA A 48 4.45 4.53 -1.81
CA ALA A 48 4.60 5.89 -2.37
C ALA A 48 4.07 5.99 -3.81
N LYS A 49 4.41 5.04 -4.67
CA LYS A 49 3.91 4.99 -6.06
C LYS A 49 2.39 4.83 -6.12
N THR A 50 1.83 3.98 -5.29
CA THR A 50 0.38 3.74 -5.25
C THR A 50 -0.36 4.96 -4.71
N LEU A 51 0.18 5.62 -3.69
CA LEU A 51 -0.38 6.85 -3.14
C LEU A 51 -0.39 7.99 -4.17
N HIS A 52 0.72 8.18 -4.87
CA HIS A 52 0.83 9.17 -5.94
C HIS A 52 -0.18 8.91 -7.07
N SER A 53 -0.34 7.65 -7.46
CA SER A 53 -1.35 7.23 -8.44
C SER A 53 -2.78 7.54 -7.96
N ALA A 54 -3.10 7.28 -6.69
CA ALA A 54 -4.40 7.59 -6.11
C ALA A 54 -4.69 9.10 -6.12
N ALA A 55 -3.70 9.91 -5.76
CA ALA A 55 -3.80 11.38 -5.79
C ALA A 55 -4.02 11.91 -7.23
N ALA A 56 -3.28 11.38 -8.20
CA ALA A 56 -3.48 11.72 -9.61
C ALA A 56 -4.88 11.34 -10.10
N ASN A 57 -5.39 10.16 -9.74
CA ASN A 57 -6.74 9.73 -10.07
C ASN A 57 -7.80 10.67 -9.49
N LEU A 58 -7.57 11.19 -8.28
CA LEU A 58 -8.47 12.17 -7.67
C LEU A 58 -8.49 13.49 -8.44
N GLN A 59 -7.33 13.98 -8.88
CA GLN A 59 -7.22 15.18 -9.70
C GLN A 59 -7.97 15.05 -11.04
N VAL A 60 -7.82 13.91 -11.70
CA VAL A 60 -8.54 13.62 -12.95
C VAL A 60 -10.04 13.59 -12.71
N LYS A 61 -10.49 12.98 -11.64
CA LYS A 61 -11.91 12.92 -11.26
C LYS A 61 -12.48 14.31 -10.95
N ALA A 62 -11.71 15.14 -10.27
CA ALA A 62 -12.11 16.50 -9.92
C ALA A 62 -12.07 17.48 -11.10
N GLY A 63 -11.37 17.13 -12.18
CA GLY A 63 -11.17 17.98 -13.34
C GLY A 63 -10.35 19.24 -13.08
N LYS A 64 -9.67 19.32 -11.94
CA LYS A 64 -8.85 20.45 -11.52
C LYS A 64 -7.64 19.98 -10.72
N LYS A 65 -6.60 20.82 -10.69
CA LYS A 65 -5.44 20.59 -9.86
C LYS A 65 -5.82 20.77 -8.38
N LEU A 66 -5.54 19.78 -7.56
CA LEU A 66 -5.81 19.78 -6.12
C LEU A 66 -4.53 19.95 -5.32
N ASP A 67 -4.61 20.69 -4.21
CA ASP A 67 -3.51 20.80 -3.25
C ASP A 67 -3.44 19.52 -2.40
N PHE A 68 -2.33 18.82 -2.45
CA PHE A 68 -2.12 17.56 -1.69
C PHE A 68 -2.15 17.75 -0.17
N SER A 69 -1.99 18.98 0.31
CA SER A 69 -2.20 19.32 1.72
C SER A 69 -3.66 19.18 2.19
N ARG A 70 -4.61 19.26 1.27
CA ARG A 70 -6.06 19.13 1.52
C ARG A 70 -6.63 17.78 1.13
N VAL A 71 -5.83 16.91 0.56
CA VAL A 71 -6.21 15.54 0.21
C VAL A 71 -5.76 14.61 1.32
N TYR A 72 -6.68 13.79 1.85
CA TYR A 72 -6.44 12.89 2.97
C TYR A 72 -6.52 11.43 2.55
N ILE A 73 -5.75 10.61 3.20
CA ILE A 73 -5.83 9.15 3.04
C ILE A 73 -7.00 8.64 3.88
N LYS A 74 -8.07 8.26 3.21
CA LYS A 74 -9.28 7.74 3.85
C LYS A 74 -9.05 6.32 4.36
N GLU A 75 -8.58 5.45 3.48
CA GLU A 75 -8.31 4.05 3.76
C GLU A 75 -7.05 3.61 3.02
N ALA A 76 -6.24 2.80 3.68
CA ALA A 76 -5.10 2.15 3.07
C ALA A 76 -4.93 0.77 3.70
N PHE A 77 -4.95 -0.28 2.89
CA PHE A 77 -4.83 -1.65 3.34
C PHE A 77 -4.17 -2.54 2.30
N ALA A 78 -3.57 -3.62 2.78
CA ALA A 78 -3.01 -4.66 1.94
C ALA A 78 -3.63 -6.01 2.31
N ASN A 79 -4.23 -6.67 1.34
CA ASN A 79 -4.82 -7.98 1.47
C ASN A 79 -3.88 -9.06 0.96
N LEU A 80 -4.06 -10.29 1.43
CA LEU A 80 -3.33 -11.45 0.94
C LEU A 80 -3.67 -11.72 -0.52
N GLY A 81 -2.64 -11.94 -1.31
CA GLY A 81 -2.77 -12.38 -2.69
C GLY A 81 -2.61 -13.90 -2.84
N PRO A 82 -2.80 -14.43 -4.05
CA PRO A 82 -2.60 -15.85 -4.33
C PRO A 82 -1.13 -16.23 -4.16
N SER A 83 -0.86 -17.32 -3.44
CA SER A 83 0.49 -17.82 -3.19
C SER A 83 0.70 -19.28 -3.60
N GLY A 84 -0.33 -19.95 -4.14
CA GLY A 84 -0.27 -21.36 -4.50
C GLY A 84 0.82 -21.72 -5.51
N HIS A 85 1.02 -20.89 -6.51
CA HIS A 85 2.06 -21.06 -7.56
C HIS A 85 3.46 -20.65 -7.09
N LEU A 86 3.60 -20.06 -5.92
CA LEU A 86 4.87 -19.63 -5.34
C LEU A 86 5.38 -20.55 -4.23
N ARG A 87 4.80 -21.74 -4.13
CA ARG A 87 5.27 -22.76 -3.20
C ARG A 87 6.60 -23.33 -3.66
N ARG A 88 7.52 -23.50 -2.72
CA ARG A 88 8.85 -24.07 -2.93
C ARG A 88 9.15 -25.07 -1.83
N VAL A 89 10.09 -25.94 -2.10
CA VAL A 89 10.58 -26.94 -1.15
C VAL A 89 12.04 -26.64 -0.86
N GLN A 90 12.37 -26.65 0.42
CA GLN A 90 13.73 -26.49 0.92
C GLN A 90 14.19 -27.81 1.54
N PRO A 91 15.41 -28.30 1.26
CA PRO A 91 15.89 -29.54 1.88
C PRO A 91 16.06 -29.36 3.39
N GLY A 92 15.56 -30.33 4.14
CA GLY A 92 15.70 -30.41 5.59
C GLY A 92 16.63 -31.52 6.03
N PRO A 93 16.87 -31.67 7.35
CA PRO A 93 17.70 -32.75 7.90
C PRO A 93 17.08 -34.11 7.59
N GLN A 94 17.93 -35.13 7.42
CA GLN A 94 17.54 -36.54 7.13
C GLN A 94 16.66 -36.71 5.88
N GLY A 95 16.90 -35.89 4.84
CA GLY A 95 16.16 -35.99 3.59
C GLY A 95 14.71 -35.52 3.67
N ARG A 96 14.31 -34.83 4.72
CA ARG A 96 12.96 -34.25 4.84
C ARG A 96 12.78 -33.06 3.92
N ALA A 97 11.62 -32.94 3.33
CA ALA A 97 11.21 -31.76 2.57
C ALA A 97 10.55 -30.74 3.50
N MET A 98 11.01 -29.49 3.46
CA MET A 98 10.41 -28.38 4.20
C MET A 98 9.76 -27.41 3.21
N PRO A 99 8.44 -27.46 3.06
CA PRO A 99 7.74 -26.58 2.15
C PRO A 99 7.73 -25.14 2.71
N TYR A 100 7.93 -24.17 1.84
CA TYR A 100 7.72 -22.76 2.15
C TYR A 100 7.02 -22.07 0.98
N LYS A 101 6.42 -20.94 1.23
CA LYS A 101 5.72 -20.16 0.20
C LYS A 101 6.18 -18.71 0.20
N LYS A 102 6.27 -18.12 -0.97
CA LYS A 102 6.43 -16.67 -1.13
C LYS A 102 5.06 -16.01 -1.05
N SER A 103 4.96 -14.93 -0.32
CA SER A 103 3.70 -14.19 -0.16
C SER A 103 3.53 -13.16 -1.26
N MET A 104 2.29 -12.95 -1.65
CA MET A 104 1.85 -11.82 -2.48
C MET A 104 0.80 -11.01 -1.74
N CYS A 105 0.63 -9.77 -2.12
CA CYS A 105 -0.41 -8.91 -1.59
C CYS A 105 -1.06 -8.05 -2.67
N HIS A 106 -2.24 -7.55 -2.35
CA HIS A 106 -2.96 -6.54 -3.12
C HIS A 106 -3.07 -5.29 -2.26
N LEU A 107 -2.38 -4.24 -2.67
CA LEU A 107 -2.41 -2.94 -1.99
C LEU A 107 -3.54 -2.09 -2.57
N THR A 108 -4.35 -1.51 -1.70
CA THR A 108 -5.39 -0.55 -2.06
C THR A 108 -5.23 0.72 -1.23
N VAL A 109 -5.21 1.86 -1.89
CA VAL A 109 -5.18 3.18 -1.25
C VAL A 109 -6.35 3.99 -1.76
N ILE A 110 -7.14 4.54 -0.84
CA ILE A 110 -8.29 5.40 -1.13
C ILE A 110 -8.00 6.78 -0.54
N VAL A 111 -8.08 7.80 -1.37
CA VAL A 111 -7.88 9.19 -0.99
C VAL A 111 -9.16 10.00 -1.18
N THR A 112 -9.34 11.03 -0.37
CA THR A 112 -10.49 11.93 -0.40
C THR A 112 -10.06 13.38 -0.21
N ASP A 113 -10.79 14.30 -0.77
CA ASP A 113 -10.65 15.75 -0.54
C ASP A 113 -11.39 16.21 0.73
N GLU A 114 -12.20 15.35 1.34
CA GLU A 114 -12.94 15.65 2.58
C GLU A 114 -12.20 15.10 3.79
N LYS A 115 -11.90 15.96 4.75
CA LYS A 115 -11.34 15.53 6.03
C LYS A 115 -12.39 14.70 6.78
N LYS A 116 -12.09 13.43 7.06
CA LYS A 116 -12.94 12.63 7.93
C LYS A 116 -13.03 13.34 9.28
N GLY A 117 -14.23 13.82 9.62
CA GLY A 117 -14.47 14.45 10.90
C GLY A 117 -14.01 13.50 12.01
N GLY A 118 -12.95 13.87 12.73
CA GLY A 118 -12.54 13.13 13.91
C GLY A 118 -13.66 13.15 14.92
N ARG A 119 -14.05 12.00 15.39
CA ARG A 119 -14.81 11.90 16.62
C ARG A 119 -13.88 12.17 17.78
#